data_384f97729fd58795428a00fa68a622d4
#
_entry.id   384f97729fd58795428a00fa68a622d4
#
_cell.length_a   1.000
_cell.length_b   1.000
_cell.length_c   1.000
_cell.angle_alpha   90.00
_cell.angle_beta   90.00
_cell.angle_gamma   90.00
#
_symmetry.space_group_name_H-M   'P 1'
#
loop_
_entity.id
_entity.type
_entity.pdbx_description
1 polymer ?
#
loop_
_entity_poly.entity_id
_entity_poly.type
_entity_poly.pdbx_seq_one_letter_code
_entity_poly.pdbx_strand_id
1 'polypeptide(L)'
;MIKVLFICWGNICRSPMAEFVLKDMVKKRGLEDEFYIESAATSTEEIWHGVGNPVYPPAKAKLMEHGIGTSDNELGVGEKRARQTVRGDYDKFDYIIGMDSTNIRYMHRIYGGDPDHKVYKMLDFAGRSADVADPWYTGNFDATWNDVVAGCTGLISKIKETK
;
A
#
# COMPACT_ATOMS: atom_id res chain seq x y z
N MET A 1 12.55 11.98 7.05
CA MET A 1 11.61 11.46 6.04
C MET A 1 10.94 10.20 6.55
N ILE A 2 9.64 10.11 6.46
CA ILE A 2 8.85 8.97 6.92
C ILE A 2 8.70 8.01 5.74
N LYS A 3 9.14 6.78 5.91
CA LYS A 3 9.16 5.77 4.84
C LYS A 3 8.08 4.71 5.08
N VAL A 4 7.14 4.60 4.15
CA VAL A 4 5.98 3.71 4.23
C VAL A 4 5.98 2.72 3.07
N LEU A 5 5.81 1.44 3.39
CA LEU A 5 5.71 0.37 2.39
C LEU A 5 4.39 -0.36 2.59
N PHE A 6 3.56 -0.38 1.55
CA PHE A 6 2.31 -1.14 1.55
C PHE A 6 2.51 -2.49 0.88
N ILE A 7 1.95 -3.54 1.47
CA ILE A 7 2.14 -4.93 1.05
C ILE A 7 0.80 -5.60 0.79
N CYS A 8 0.69 -6.30 -0.34
CA CYS A 8 -0.39 -7.26 -0.58
C CYS A 8 0.19 -8.49 -1.28
N TRP A 9 -0.66 -9.41 -1.73
CA TRP A 9 -0.20 -10.64 -2.36
C TRP A 9 0.55 -10.39 -3.68
N GLY A 10 -0.09 -9.69 -4.61
CA GLY A 10 0.44 -9.52 -5.98
C GLY A 10 1.01 -8.15 -6.31
N ASN A 11 0.72 -7.15 -5.52
CA ASN A 11 1.14 -5.75 -5.75
C ASN A 11 0.58 -5.16 -7.05
N ILE A 12 -0.65 -5.50 -7.40
CA ILE A 12 -1.34 -4.90 -8.55
C ILE A 12 -2.68 -4.25 -8.19
N CYS A 13 -3.27 -4.55 -7.02
CA CYS A 13 -4.56 -4.00 -6.60
C CYS A 13 -4.47 -3.21 -5.30
N ARG A 14 -4.55 -3.91 -4.16
CA ARG A 14 -4.69 -3.28 -2.84
C ARG A 14 -3.49 -2.41 -2.45
N SER A 15 -2.29 -2.93 -2.54
CA SER A 15 -1.11 -2.18 -2.11
C SER A 15 -0.79 -1.00 -3.03
N PRO A 16 -0.93 -1.09 -4.38
CA PRO A 16 -0.80 0.10 -5.21
C PRO A 16 -1.88 1.15 -4.94
N MET A 17 -3.13 0.72 -4.69
CA MET A 17 -4.19 1.66 -4.32
C MET A 17 -3.82 2.44 -3.05
N ALA A 18 -3.31 1.73 -2.04
CA ALA A 18 -2.86 2.37 -0.80
C ALA A 18 -1.69 3.32 -1.05
N GLU A 19 -0.72 2.91 -1.84
CA GLU A 19 0.42 3.75 -2.20
C GLU A 19 -0.02 5.08 -2.79
N PHE A 20 -0.90 5.04 -3.79
CA PHE A 20 -1.30 6.26 -4.51
C PHE A 20 -2.32 7.09 -3.74
N VAL A 21 -3.18 6.47 -2.93
CA VAL A 21 -4.05 7.21 -2.02
C VAL A 21 -3.23 8.00 -1.01
N LEU A 22 -2.23 7.38 -0.39
CA LEU A 22 -1.38 8.08 0.57
C LEU A 22 -0.57 9.18 -0.10
N LYS A 23 -0.01 8.92 -1.28
CA LYS A 23 0.72 9.94 -2.05
C LYS A 23 -0.16 11.16 -2.36
N ASP A 24 -1.41 10.92 -2.75
CA ASP A 24 -2.37 12.00 -3.01
C ASP A 24 -2.69 12.79 -1.74
N MET A 25 -2.94 12.08 -0.64
CA MET A 25 -3.24 12.73 0.65
C MET A 25 -2.11 13.64 1.13
N VAL A 26 -0.87 13.15 1.11
CA VAL A 26 0.28 13.94 1.57
C VAL A 26 0.57 15.11 0.65
N LYS A 27 0.37 14.94 -0.66
CA LYS A 27 0.51 16.02 -1.63
C LYS A 27 -0.49 17.15 -1.35
N LYS A 28 -1.76 16.81 -1.13
CA LYS A 28 -2.81 17.78 -0.84
C LYS A 28 -2.58 18.54 0.46
N ARG A 29 -1.81 17.97 1.37
CA ARG A 29 -1.47 18.58 2.65
C ARG A 29 -0.13 19.30 2.62
N GLY A 30 0.56 19.33 1.47
CA GLY A 30 1.87 19.94 1.33
C GLY A 30 2.97 19.18 2.07
N LEU A 31 2.81 17.88 2.25
CA LEU A 31 3.74 17.02 3.02
C LEU A 31 4.52 16.05 2.15
N GLU A 32 4.44 16.15 0.83
CA GLU A 32 5.05 15.18 -0.08
C GLU A 32 6.57 15.03 0.12
N ASP A 33 7.25 16.09 0.54
CA ASP A 33 8.70 16.05 0.78
C ASP A 33 9.07 15.36 2.10
N GLU A 34 8.09 15.10 2.96
CA GLU A 34 8.31 14.44 4.25
C GLU A 34 8.06 12.94 4.20
N PHE A 35 7.56 12.42 3.08
CA PHE A 35 7.19 11.01 2.94
C PHE A 35 7.89 10.35 1.75
N TYR A 36 8.29 9.11 1.95
CA TYR A 36 8.74 8.20 0.90
C TYR A 36 7.80 6.98 0.93
N ILE A 37 7.06 6.77 -0.15
CA ILE A 37 5.96 5.79 -0.17
C ILE A 37 6.16 4.83 -1.32
N GLU A 38 6.13 3.52 -1.02
CA GLU A 38 6.19 2.47 -2.03
C GLU A 38 5.18 1.37 -1.71
N SER A 39 5.03 0.44 -2.64
CA SER A 39 4.29 -0.80 -2.41
C SER A 39 5.01 -1.97 -3.03
N ALA A 40 4.76 -3.17 -2.49
CA ALA A 40 5.38 -4.40 -2.95
C ALA A 40 4.48 -5.60 -2.67
N ALA A 41 4.86 -6.77 -3.19
CA ALA A 41 4.13 -8.02 -3.04
C ALA A 41 4.87 -8.97 -2.11
N THR A 42 4.12 -9.89 -1.48
CA THR A 42 4.74 -11.03 -0.81
C THR A 42 5.07 -12.14 -1.81
N SER A 43 4.33 -12.23 -2.93
CA SER A 43 4.54 -13.26 -3.95
C SER A 43 5.20 -12.71 -5.21
N THR A 44 5.57 -13.62 -6.12
CA THR A 44 6.08 -13.28 -7.45
C THR A 44 5.05 -13.55 -8.53
N GLU A 45 3.80 -13.79 -8.17
CA GLU A 45 2.73 -14.18 -9.10
C GLU A 45 2.53 -13.20 -10.24
N GLU A 46 2.72 -11.91 -9.96
CA GLU A 46 2.54 -10.84 -10.95
C GLU A 46 3.86 -10.35 -11.55
N ILE A 47 4.91 -11.17 -11.46
CA ILE A 47 6.24 -10.85 -12.00
C ILE A 47 6.63 -11.94 -12.99
N TRP A 48 6.84 -11.54 -14.25
CA TRP A 48 7.18 -12.46 -15.34
C TRP A 48 8.55 -12.09 -15.91
N HIS A 49 9.49 -13.05 -15.86
CA HIS A 49 10.86 -12.83 -16.35
C HIS A 49 11.52 -11.56 -15.77
N GLY A 50 11.30 -11.30 -14.49
CA GLY A 50 11.86 -10.14 -13.81
C GLY A 50 11.13 -8.83 -14.09
N VAL A 51 10.02 -8.88 -14.84
CA VAL A 51 9.21 -7.69 -15.14
C VAL A 51 7.86 -7.79 -14.43
N GLY A 52 7.57 -6.83 -13.58
CA GLY A 52 6.30 -6.78 -12.85
C GLY A 52 5.17 -6.26 -13.71
N ASN A 53 3.96 -6.77 -13.46
CA ASN A 53 2.75 -6.28 -14.10
C ASN A 53 2.39 -4.88 -13.61
N PRO A 54 1.71 -4.07 -14.45
CA PRO A 54 1.23 -2.74 -14.06
C PRO A 54 0.06 -2.86 -13.08
N VAL A 55 -0.40 -1.71 -12.57
CA VAL A 55 -1.60 -1.64 -11.75
C VAL A 55 -2.77 -2.26 -12.52
N TYR A 56 -3.50 -3.15 -11.84
CA TYR A 56 -4.65 -3.85 -12.43
C TYR A 56 -5.68 -2.83 -12.94
N PRO A 57 -6.18 -2.98 -14.19
CA PRO A 57 -7.05 -1.95 -14.78
C PRO A 57 -8.23 -1.49 -13.92
N PRO A 58 -9.02 -2.38 -13.27
CA PRO A 58 -10.10 -1.92 -12.39
C PRO A 58 -9.60 -1.11 -11.17
N ALA A 59 -8.43 -1.44 -10.62
CA ALA A 59 -7.83 -0.67 -9.54
C ALA A 59 -7.41 0.72 -10.03
N LYS A 60 -6.79 0.77 -11.20
CA LYS A 60 -6.41 2.03 -11.84
C LYS A 60 -7.64 2.90 -12.13
N ALA A 61 -8.72 2.28 -12.64
CA ALA A 61 -9.98 3.00 -12.90
C ALA A 61 -10.57 3.58 -11.62
N LYS A 62 -10.50 2.84 -10.50
CA LYS A 62 -10.98 3.33 -9.21
C LYS A 62 -10.17 4.54 -8.74
N LEU A 63 -8.85 4.51 -8.89
CA LEU A 63 -8.00 5.66 -8.58
C LEU A 63 -8.36 6.88 -9.44
N MET A 64 -8.53 6.68 -10.75
CA MET A 64 -8.88 7.76 -11.69
C MET A 64 -10.25 8.36 -11.40
N GLU A 65 -11.20 7.55 -10.94
CA GLU A 65 -12.52 8.01 -10.50
C GLU A 65 -12.41 9.07 -9.40
N HIS A 66 -11.36 9.00 -8.59
CA HIS A 66 -11.09 9.94 -7.50
C HIS A 66 -9.98 10.94 -7.83
N GLY A 67 -9.66 11.10 -9.10
CA GLY A 67 -8.70 12.09 -9.57
C GLY A 67 -7.23 11.71 -9.37
N ILE A 68 -6.94 10.41 -9.20
CA ILE A 68 -5.58 9.90 -9.03
C ILE A 68 -5.20 9.06 -10.25
N GLY A 69 -4.00 9.31 -10.81
CA GLY A 69 -3.56 8.63 -12.02
C GLY A 69 -4.07 9.29 -13.30
N THR A 70 -4.66 10.46 -13.18
CA THR A 70 -5.12 11.28 -14.31
C THR A 70 -3.96 12.12 -14.84
N SER A 71 -4.14 12.74 -16.01
CA SER A 71 -3.11 13.61 -16.59
C SER A 71 -2.74 14.78 -15.67
N ASP A 72 -3.67 15.24 -14.85
CA ASP A 72 -3.43 16.36 -13.93
C ASP A 72 -2.79 15.91 -12.61
N ASN A 73 -2.88 14.63 -12.28
CA ASN A 73 -2.39 14.09 -11.00
C ASN A 73 -1.98 12.64 -11.16
N GLU A 74 -0.95 12.41 -11.95
CA GLU A 74 -0.50 11.06 -12.34
C GLU A 74 0.14 10.29 -11.18
N LEU A 75 0.96 10.94 -10.37
CA LEU A 75 1.65 10.37 -9.20
C LEU A 75 2.47 9.09 -9.47
N GLY A 76 2.74 8.77 -10.73
CA GLY A 76 3.49 7.57 -11.09
C GLY A 76 2.64 6.31 -11.23
N VAL A 77 1.31 6.44 -11.28
CA VAL A 77 0.40 5.28 -11.40
C VAL A 77 0.70 4.45 -12.65
N GLY A 78 0.91 5.10 -13.79
CA GLY A 78 1.17 4.41 -15.06
C GLY A 78 2.54 3.72 -15.12
N GLU A 79 3.48 4.16 -14.32
CA GLU A 79 4.84 3.62 -14.28
C GLU A 79 5.01 2.51 -13.24
N LYS A 80 4.07 2.39 -12.32
CA LYS A 80 4.14 1.41 -11.25
C LYS A 80 4.13 0.00 -11.80
N ARG A 81 5.08 -0.83 -11.32
CA ARG A 81 5.16 -2.26 -11.64
C ARG A 81 5.26 -3.06 -10.35
N ALA A 82 4.68 -4.24 -10.34
CA ALA A 82 4.76 -5.14 -9.20
C ALA A 82 6.23 -5.49 -8.92
N ARG A 83 6.59 -5.49 -7.64
CA ARG A 83 7.87 -6.01 -7.17
C ARG A 83 7.65 -6.84 -5.92
N GLN A 84 8.53 -7.81 -5.67
CA GLN A 84 8.46 -8.58 -4.44
C GLN A 84 9.22 -7.87 -3.34
N THR A 85 8.65 -7.82 -2.15
CA THR A 85 9.36 -7.31 -0.98
C THR A 85 10.51 -8.25 -0.60
N VAL A 86 11.58 -7.68 -0.09
CA VAL A 86 12.78 -8.40 0.31
C VAL A 86 13.13 -8.09 1.76
N ARG A 87 13.98 -8.92 2.37
CA ARG A 87 14.36 -8.75 3.77
C ARG A 87 14.92 -7.35 4.07
N GLY A 88 15.67 -6.77 3.14
CA GLY A 88 16.24 -5.42 3.30
C GLY A 88 15.20 -4.31 3.42
N ASP A 89 13.97 -4.54 2.97
CA ASP A 89 12.91 -3.55 3.12
C ASP A 89 12.59 -3.31 4.59
N TYR A 90 12.77 -4.31 5.45
CA TYR A 90 12.48 -4.17 6.86
C TYR A 90 13.28 -3.03 7.52
N ASP A 91 14.56 -2.94 7.21
CA ASP A 91 15.41 -1.89 7.77
C ASP A 91 15.19 -0.54 7.10
N LYS A 92 14.75 -0.55 5.85
CA LYS A 92 14.57 0.67 5.06
C LYS A 92 13.32 1.47 5.43
N PHE A 93 12.21 0.78 5.73
CA PHE A 93 10.92 1.44 5.95
C PHE A 93 10.59 1.57 7.43
N ASP A 94 9.86 2.62 7.79
CA ASP A 94 9.40 2.88 9.16
C ASP A 94 8.06 2.20 9.45
N TYR A 95 7.18 2.14 8.44
CA TYR A 95 5.87 1.49 8.50
C TYR A 95 5.77 0.51 7.36
N ILE A 96 5.50 -0.75 7.66
CA ILE A 96 5.30 -1.80 6.65
C ILE A 96 3.92 -2.38 6.88
N ILE A 97 3.02 -2.11 5.93
CA ILE A 97 1.58 -2.27 6.14
C ILE A 97 1.00 -3.29 5.17
N GLY A 98 0.57 -4.44 5.72
CA GLY A 98 -0.11 -5.48 4.94
C GLY A 98 -1.62 -5.26 4.92
N MET A 99 -2.28 -5.83 3.93
CA MET A 99 -3.71 -5.65 3.73
C MET A 99 -4.53 -6.67 4.52
N ASP A 100 -3.98 -7.86 4.75
CA ASP A 100 -4.68 -8.93 5.44
C ASP A 100 -3.73 -9.79 6.28
N SER A 101 -4.29 -10.70 7.07
CA SER A 101 -3.52 -11.56 7.96
C SER A 101 -2.58 -12.50 7.21
N THR A 102 -2.94 -12.91 6.00
CA THR A 102 -2.08 -13.74 5.16
C THR A 102 -0.83 -12.96 4.74
N ASN A 103 -0.99 -11.71 4.35
CA ASN A 103 0.15 -10.83 4.04
C ASN A 103 1.09 -10.72 5.24
N ILE A 104 0.55 -10.49 6.43
CA ILE A 104 1.33 -10.37 7.66
C ILE A 104 2.16 -11.62 7.92
N ARG A 105 1.55 -12.80 7.75
CA ARG A 105 2.25 -14.08 7.96
C ARG A 105 3.43 -14.23 7.00
N TYR A 106 3.26 -13.93 5.73
CA TYR A 106 4.35 -13.99 4.74
C TYR A 106 5.42 -12.94 5.00
N MET A 107 5.01 -11.74 5.43
CA MET A 107 5.95 -10.66 5.78
C MET A 107 6.87 -11.10 6.92
N HIS A 108 6.33 -11.75 7.96
CA HIS A 108 7.15 -12.29 9.06
C HIS A 108 8.17 -13.33 8.57
N ARG A 109 7.80 -14.14 7.59
CA ARG A 109 8.74 -15.11 7.00
C ARG A 109 9.85 -14.40 6.23
N ILE A 110 9.49 -13.46 5.39
CA ILE A 110 10.43 -12.75 4.51
C ILE A 110 11.42 -11.92 5.34
N TYR A 111 10.93 -11.23 6.36
CA TYR A 111 11.75 -10.34 7.18
C TYR A 111 12.44 -11.04 8.35
N GLY A 112 12.04 -12.25 8.68
CA GLY A 112 12.58 -12.98 9.83
C GLY A 112 12.00 -12.54 11.16
N GLY A 113 10.77 -12.02 11.17
CA GLY A 113 10.08 -11.52 12.35
C GLY A 113 9.84 -10.01 12.28
N ASP A 114 9.49 -9.42 13.41
CA ASP A 114 9.20 -7.98 13.52
C ASP A 114 9.72 -7.43 14.87
N PRO A 115 11.05 -7.48 15.10
CA PRO A 115 11.60 -7.04 16.41
C PRO A 115 11.39 -5.55 16.70
N ASP A 116 11.29 -4.72 15.66
CA ASP A 116 11.14 -3.26 15.82
C ASP A 116 9.68 -2.79 15.77
N HIS A 117 8.73 -3.73 15.72
CA HIS A 117 7.29 -3.44 15.68
C HIS A 117 6.90 -2.46 14.55
N LYS A 118 7.38 -2.76 13.33
CA LYS A 118 7.11 -1.95 12.12
C LYS A 118 5.97 -2.48 11.28
N VAL A 119 5.52 -3.72 11.53
CA VAL A 119 4.54 -4.43 10.71
C VAL A 119 3.13 -4.19 11.25
N TYR A 120 2.24 -3.73 10.38
CA TYR A 120 0.85 -3.39 10.73
C TYR A 120 -0.10 -3.94 9.66
N LYS A 121 -1.38 -4.09 10.02
CA LYS A 121 -2.44 -4.24 9.02
C LYS A 121 -3.04 -2.87 8.71
N MET A 122 -3.50 -2.70 7.45
CA MET A 122 -4.07 -1.44 6.99
C MET A 122 -5.17 -0.92 7.91
N LEU A 123 -6.10 -1.78 8.30
CA LEU A 123 -7.25 -1.37 9.10
C LEU A 123 -6.94 -1.18 10.60
N ASP A 124 -5.74 -1.55 11.05
CA ASP A 124 -5.29 -1.19 12.41
C ASP A 124 -5.34 0.33 12.60
N PHE A 125 -4.99 1.08 11.57
CA PHE A 125 -5.00 2.56 11.63
C PHE A 125 -6.40 3.14 11.62
N ALA A 126 -7.39 2.36 11.20
CA ALA A 126 -8.82 2.75 11.26
C ALA A 126 -9.50 2.28 12.54
N GLY A 127 -8.75 1.72 13.50
CA GLY A 127 -9.29 1.19 14.74
C GLY A 127 -10.08 -0.09 14.56
N ARG A 128 -9.82 -0.83 13.47
CA ARG A 128 -10.56 -2.05 13.14
C ARG A 128 -9.60 -3.24 13.08
N SER A 129 -9.96 -4.32 13.76
CA SER A 129 -9.22 -5.59 13.71
C SER A 129 -9.77 -6.43 12.56
N ALA A 130 -9.52 -6.00 11.33
CA ALA A 130 -10.11 -6.60 10.13
C ALA A 130 -9.12 -6.58 8.95
N ASP A 131 -9.42 -7.39 7.94
CA ASP A 131 -8.66 -7.45 6.70
C ASP A 131 -9.30 -6.56 5.63
N VAL A 132 -8.49 -5.98 4.75
CA VAL A 132 -8.99 -5.37 3.51
C VAL A 132 -9.26 -6.52 2.54
N ALA A 133 -10.52 -6.70 2.15
CA ALA A 133 -10.90 -7.77 1.23
C ALA A 133 -10.21 -7.62 -0.11
N ASP A 134 -9.81 -8.75 -0.72
CA ASP A 134 -9.15 -8.74 -2.01
C ASP A 134 -10.17 -8.54 -3.13
N PRO A 135 -10.14 -7.41 -3.85
CA PRO A 135 -11.14 -7.13 -4.89
C PRO A 135 -10.99 -8.02 -6.12
N TRP A 136 -9.86 -8.71 -6.26
CA TRP A 136 -9.69 -9.73 -7.30
C TRP A 136 -10.74 -10.83 -7.15
N TYR A 137 -11.06 -11.22 -5.90
CA TYR A 137 -12.05 -12.25 -5.63
C TYR A 137 -13.46 -11.71 -5.42
N THR A 138 -13.60 -10.55 -4.78
CA THR A 138 -14.92 -9.98 -4.46
C THR A 138 -15.50 -9.16 -5.61
N GLY A 139 -14.63 -8.60 -6.46
CA GLY A 139 -15.05 -7.63 -7.47
C GLY A 139 -15.46 -6.27 -6.90
N ASN A 140 -15.35 -6.08 -5.58
CA ASN A 140 -15.83 -4.87 -4.92
C ASN A 140 -14.69 -3.88 -4.65
N PHE A 141 -14.35 -3.10 -5.67
CA PHE A 141 -13.30 -2.07 -5.57
C PHE A 141 -13.71 -0.88 -4.70
N ASP A 142 -15.00 -0.63 -4.55
CA ASP A 142 -15.48 0.44 -3.67
C ASP A 142 -15.18 0.13 -2.20
N ALA A 143 -15.40 -1.11 -1.77
CA ALA A 143 -15.07 -1.54 -0.41
C ALA A 143 -13.57 -1.41 -0.15
N THR A 144 -12.74 -1.82 -1.11
CA THR A 144 -11.28 -1.69 -1.01
C THR A 144 -10.87 -0.22 -0.93
N TRP A 145 -11.44 0.62 -1.77
CA TRP A 145 -11.19 2.06 -1.75
C TRP A 145 -11.50 2.66 -0.38
N ASN A 146 -12.69 2.38 0.15
CA ASN A 146 -13.12 2.92 1.44
C ASN A 146 -12.19 2.48 2.58
N ASP A 147 -11.78 1.22 2.60
CA ASP A 147 -10.88 0.69 3.62
C ASP A 147 -9.49 1.29 3.51
N VAL A 148 -8.98 1.44 2.30
CA VAL A 148 -7.66 2.05 2.06
C VAL A 148 -7.66 3.52 2.50
N VAL A 149 -8.70 4.26 2.16
CA VAL A 149 -8.83 5.67 2.57
C VAL A 149 -8.90 5.78 4.10
N ALA A 150 -9.70 4.91 4.74
CA ALA A 150 -9.80 4.92 6.21
C ALA A 150 -8.44 4.62 6.87
N GLY A 151 -7.73 3.62 6.37
CA GLY A 151 -6.42 3.25 6.89
C GLY A 151 -5.37 4.33 6.69
N CYS A 152 -5.30 4.92 5.50
CA CYS A 152 -4.36 5.99 5.20
C CYS A 152 -4.64 7.24 6.03
N THR A 153 -5.90 7.60 6.21
CA THR A 153 -6.31 8.72 7.06
C THR A 153 -5.84 8.51 8.50
N GLY A 154 -6.07 7.31 9.03
CA GLY A 154 -5.63 6.95 10.38
C GLY A 154 -4.12 6.94 10.53
N LEU A 155 -3.40 6.49 9.51
CA LEU A 155 -1.94 6.48 9.51
C LEU A 155 -1.38 7.91 9.61
N ILE A 156 -1.90 8.82 8.82
CA ILE A 156 -1.45 10.23 8.86
C ILE A 156 -1.74 10.83 10.24
N SER A 157 -2.91 10.56 10.81
CA SER A 157 -3.26 11.04 12.16
C SER A 157 -2.29 10.51 13.21
N LYS A 158 -1.95 9.22 13.15
CA LYS A 158 -1.00 8.61 14.08
C LYS A 158 0.39 9.25 13.96
N ILE A 159 0.86 9.45 12.74
CA ILE A 159 2.17 10.05 12.50
C ILE A 159 2.23 11.49 13.05
N LYS A 160 1.17 12.26 12.85
CA LYS A 160 1.09 13.63 13.37
C LYS A 160 1.07 13.68 14.89
N GLU A 161 0.43 12.71 15.55
CA GLU A 161 0.38 12.64 17.01
C GLU A 161 1.74 12.34 17.64
N THR A 162 2.63 11.62 16.90
CA THR A 162 3.94 11.25 17.41
C THR A 162 5.02 12.30 17.12
N LYS A 163 4.66 13.32 16.38
CA LYS A 163 5.52 14.48 16.13
C LYS A 163 5.18 15.60 17.13
#